data_985714fc80ad8c6d82188fc7e5d4255c
#
_entry.id   985714fc80ad8c6d82188fc7e5d4255c
#
_cell.length_a   1.000
_cell.length_b   1.000
_cell.length_c   1.000
_cell.angle_alpha   90.00
_cell.angle_beta   90.00
_cell.angle_gamma   90.00
#
_symmetry.space_group_name_H-M   'P 1'
#
loop_
_entity.id
_entity.type
_entity.pdbx_description
1 polymer ?
#
loop_
_entity_poly.entity_id
_entity_poly.type
_entity_poly.pdbx_seq_one_letter_code
_entity_poly.pdbx_strand_id
1 'polypeptide(L)'
;MDRRLGDDIVRMGDLLPYKLWHNPLARDQLTLREVYDSMSRVGADAQEIPLMIQLVENPRYRIPGFTVFHGAVDLEQHDCIHIVLGRGLLEMDEAFTIGFTMGSTKKVTTTEEQLFSLVSQYLYPKVYQFGEQEIAVFKDAVRLGYVSGCAALDEVDFKKYFDLSLRAAREEIGLEVNLLRAYYEIENKRYPDSTASQRLLDS
;
A
#
# COMPACT_ATOMS: atom_id res chain seq x y z
N MET A 1 22.38 10.71 -35.66
CA MET A 1 23.00 10.61 -34.32
C MET A 1 21.88 10.22 -33.37
N ASP A 2 21.69 8.95 -33.28
CA ASP A 2 20.48 8.27 -32.75
C ASP A 2 20.71 7.98 -31.27
N ARG A 3 20.05 8.71 -30.39
CA ARG A 3 20.01 8.38 -28.96
C ARG A 3 18.78 7.50 -28.72
N ARG A 4 19.01 6.21 -28.75
CA ARG A 4 18.04 5.24 -28.24
C ARG A 4 17.76 5.56 -26.80
N LEU A 5 16.50 5.87 -26.51
CA LEU A 5 15.91 5.76 -25.18
C LEU A 5 16.03 4.29 -24.79
N GLY A 6 16.91 3.99 -23.85
CA GLY A 6 17.02 2.67 -23.27
C GLY A 6 15.79 2.44 -22.40
N ASP A 7 14.99 1.48 -22.80
CA ASP A 7 13.92 0.93 -22.00
C ASP A 7 14.53 0.29 -20.75
N ASP A 8 14.45 0.96 -19.63
CA ASP A 8 14.68 0.39 -18.31
C ASP A 8 13.49 -0.51 -17.94
N ILE A 9 13.31 -1.58 -18.71
CA ILE A 9 12.47 -2.69 -18.27
C ILE A 9 13.24 -3.38 -17.15
N VAL A 10 12.94 -3.05 -15.91
CA VAL A 10 13.44 -3.76 -14.73
C VAL A 10 13.01 -5.22 -14.87
N ARG A 11 13.96 -6.10 -15.15
CA ARG A 11 13.67 -7.54 -15.23
C ARG A 11 13.35 -8.06 -13.84
N MET A 12 12.40 -8.98 -13.73
CA MET A 12 11.95 -9.56 -12.45
C MET A 12 13.12 -10.13 -11.60
N GLY A 13 14.24 -10.49 -12.23
CA GLY A 13 15.47 -10.92 -11.55
C GLY A 13 16.29 -9.78 -10.93
N ASP A 14 16.00 -8.54 -11.26
CA ASP A 14 16.73 -7.36 -10.77
C ASP A 14 16.04 -6.72 -9.55
N LEU A 15 14.83 -7.21 -9.18
CA LEU A 15 14.12 -6.74 -8.01
C LEU A 15 14.72 -7.31 -6.74
N LEU A 16 14.84 -6.48 -5.70
CA LEU A 16 15.22 -6.94 -4.37
C LEU A 16 14.19 -7.97 -3.86
N PRO A 17 14.62 -9.01 -3.08
CA PRO A 17 13.73 -10.08 -2.64
C PRO A 17 12.44 -9.61 -1.97
N TYR A 18 12.49 -8.53 -1.16
CA TYR A 18 11.30 -7.97 -0.51
C TYR A 18 10.30 -7.36 -1.53
N LYS A 19 10.77 -6.75 -2.62
CA LYS A 19 9.92 -6.21 -3.69
C LYS A 19 9.18 -7.30 -4.48
N LEU A 20 9.68 -8.54 -4.44
CA LEU A 20 9.02 -9.70 -5.05
C LEU A 20 7.90 -10.25 -4.17
N TRP A 21 7.90 -9.92 -2.88
CA TRP A 21 6.87 -10.42 -1.96
C TRP A 21 5.48 -9.88 -2.33
N HIS A 22 4.51 -10.78 -2.27
CA HIS A 22 3.13 -10.44 -2.58
C HIS A 22 2.21 -11.58 -2.12
N ASN A 23 1.04 -11.23 -1.58
CA ASN A 23 0.00 -12.19 -1.22
C ASN A 23 -1.35 -11.75 -1.79
N PRO A 24 -1.78 -12.30 -2.96
CA PRO A 24 -2.99 -11.86 -3.64
C PRO A 24 -4.26 -12.14 -2.84
N LEU A 25 -5.36 -11.45 -3.18
CA LEU A 25 -6.65 -11.61 -2.50
C LEU A 25 -7.15 -13.05 -2.50
N ALA A 26 -6.82 -13.84 -3.52
CA ALA A 26 -7.26 -15.23 -3.67
C ALA A 26 -6.64 -16.18 -2.63
N ARG A 27 -5.47 -15.85 -2.09
CA ARG A 27 -4.80 -16.66 -1.03
C ARG A 27 -5.35 -16.32 0.34
N ASP A 28 -6.64 -16.54 0.54
CA ASP A 28 -7.38 -16.12 1.73
C ASP A 28 -7.50 -17.19 2.82
N GLN A 29 -6.99 -18.42 2.58
CA GLN A 29 -7.01 -19.54 3.53
C GLN A 29 -5.88 -19.48 4.57
N LEU A 30 -4.76 -18.84 4.24
CA LEU A 30 -3.65 -18.66 5.18
C LEU A 30 -4.08 -17.75 6.33
N THR A 31 -3.50 -17.95 7.51
CA THR A 31 -3.71 -17.04 8.64
C THR A 31 -2.95 -15.73 8.40
N LEU A 32 -3.45 -14.65 9.01
CA LEU A 32 -2.76 -13.35 8.97
C LEU A 32 -1.31 -13.50 9.50
N ARG A 33 -1.09 -14.30 10.55
CA ARG A 33 0.23 -14.60 11.13
C ARG A 33 1.16 -15.27 10.12
N GLU A 34 0.70 -16.32 9.43
CA GLU A 34 1.54 -17.04 8.45
C GLU A 34 2.01 -16.11 7.33
N VAL A 35 1.13 -15.23 6.86
CA VAL A 35 1.46 -14.27 5.80
C VAL A 35 2.37 -13.16 6.31
N TYR A 36 2.12 -12.63 7.52
CA TYR A 36 2.98 -11.66 8.18
C TYR A 36 4.40 -12.20 8.40
N ASP A 37 4.53 -13.44 8.91
CA ASP A 37 5.82 -14.09 9.10
C ASP A 37 6.54 -14.33 7.77
N SER A 38 5.81 -14.58 6.67
CA SER A 38 6.39 -14.72 5.33
C SER A 38 6.97 -13.40 4.82
N MET A 39 6.28 -12.29 5.07
CA MET A 39 6.70 -10.94 4.74
C MET A 39 7.95 -10.55 5.54
N SER A 40 7.95 -10.79 6.84
CA SER A 40 9.08 -10.50 7.74
C SER A 40 10.34 -11.28 7.37
N ARG A 41 10.22 -12.48 6.79
CA ARG A 41 11.37 -13.31 6.37
C ARG A 41 12.07 -12.80 5.10
N VAL A 42 11.35 -12.15 4.22
CA VAL A 42 11.97 -11.49 3.06
C VAL A 42 12.59 -10.15 3.44
N GLY A 43 12.48 -9.82 4.71
CA GLY A 43 12.88 -8.71 5.51
C GLY A 43 13.76 -7.69 4.84
N ALA A 44 13.25 -6.50 4.74
CA ALA A 44 14.09 -5.34 4.58
C ALA A 44 15.11 -5.31 5.74
N ASP A 45 16.39 -5.20 5.43
CA ASP A 45 17.32 -4.62 6.39
C ASP A 45 16.66 -3.32 6.90
N ALA A 46 16.74 -3.07 8.20
CA ALA A 46 16.08 -1.92 8.86
C ALA A 46 16.41 -0.55 8.23
N GLN A 47 17.33 -0.51 7.26
CA GLN A 47 17.67 0.66 6.45
C GLN A 47 16.72 0.92 5.27
N GLU A 48 15.84 -0.03 4.95
CA GLU A 48 14.86 0.07 3.86
C GLU A 48 13.42 0.14 4.37
N ILE A 49 13.23 0.55 5.63
CA ILE A 49 11.89 0.81 6.19
C ILE A 49 11.18 1.79 5.25
N PRO A 50 9.98 1.43 4.74
CA PRO A 50 9.22 2.31 3.86
C PRO A 50 9.19 3.73 4.41
N LEU A 51 9.52 4.69 3.57
CA LEU A 51 9.71 6.09 3.94
C LEU A 51 8.51 6.68 4.69
N MET A 52 7.34 6.11 4.49
CA MET A 52 6.11 6.53 5.16
C MET A 52 6.20 6.42 6.68
N ILE A 53 6.80 5.35 7.19
CA ILE A 53 6.97 5.19 8.64
C ILE A 53 8.01 6.17 9.16
N GLN A 54 9.09 6.36 8.41
CA GLN A 54 10.07 7.38 8.76
C GLN A 54 9.49 8.80 8.74
N LEU A 55 8.56 9.10 7.84
CA LEU A 55 7.92 10.42 7.73
C LEU A 55 6.88 10.66 8.83
N VAL A 56 6.13 9.63 9.19
CA VAL A 56 5.10 9.73 10.24
C VAL A 56 5.73 9.76 11.63
N GLU A 57 6.79 8.97 11.85
CA GLU A 57 7.47 8.88 13.14
C GLU A 57 8.66 9.83 13.29
N ASN A 58 9.26 10.31 12.20
CA ASN A 58 10.44 11.15 12.27
C ASN A 58 10.09 12.64 12.47
N PRO A 59 10.41 13.23 13.65
CA PRO A 59 10.15 14.65 13.93
C PRO A 59 10.79 15.62 12.90
N ARG A 60 11.81 15.16 12.18
CA ARG A 60 12.55 15.95 11.19
C ARG A 60 11.71 16.29 9.95
N TYR A 61 10.69 15.47 9.65
CA TYR A 61 9.78 15.65 8.52
C TYR A 61 8.39 16.14 8.94
N ARG A 62 8.19 16.48 10.22
CA ARG A 62 6.96 17.13 10.66
C ARG A 62 6.86 18.49 10.02
N ILE A 63 5.84 18.69 9.20
CA ILE A 63 5.51 20.00 8.65
C ILE A 63 4.93 20.83 9.79
N PRO A 64 5.55 21.97 10.17
CA PRO A 64 5.03 22.81 11.24
C PRO A 64 3.59 23.23 10.95
N GLY A 65 2.69 22.98 11.91
CA GLY A 65 1.26 23.34 11.78
C GLY A 65 0.35 22.24 11.22
N PHE A 66 0.89 21.06 10.86
CA PHE A 66 0.08 19.89 10.49
C PHE A 66 0.19 18.82 11.57
N THR A 67 -0.93 18.54 12.19
CA THR A 67 -1.15 17.32 12.95
C THR A 67 -1.17 16.16 11.95
N VAL A 68 -0.40 15.11 12.21
CA VAL A 68 -0.34 13.81 11.54
C VAL A 68 -1.47 13.57 10.54
N PHE A 69 -1.14 13.19 9.29
CA PHE A 69 -2.15 12.76 8.32
C PHE A 69 -3.07 11.70 8.94
N HIS A 70 -4.37 11.78 8.68
CA HIS A 70 -5.29 10.72 9.07
C HIS A 70 -4.87 9.40 8.44
N GLY A 71 -4.89 8.31 9.21
CA GLY A 71 -4.44 6.99 8.74
C GLY A 71 -2.96 6.69 8.99
N ALA A 72 -2.29 7.45 9.85
CA ALA A 72 -0.93 7.14 10.30
C ALA A 72 -0.92 5.90 11.20
N VAL A 73 -0.06 4.94 10.90
CA VAL A 73 0.04 3.64 11.58
C VAL A 73 1.50 3.28 11.87
N ASP A 74 1.73 2.38 12.82
CA ASP A 74 3.06 1.79 13.04
C ASP A 74 3.40 0.75 11.95
N LEU A 75 4.65 0.26 11.96
CA LEU A 75 5.15 -0.68 10.95
C LEU A 75 4.36 -1.99 10.93
N GLU A 76 4.11 -2.60 12.10
CA GLU A 76 3.38 -3.86 12.19
C GLU A 76 1.97 -3.72 11.62
N GLN A 77 1.30 -2.63 11.96
CA GLN A 77 -0.03 -2.32 11.46
C GLN A 77 -0.03 -2.05 9.95
N HIS A 78 0.95 -1.30 9.43
CA HIS A 78 1.14 -1.04 8.01
C HIS A 78 1.30 -2.33 7.21
N ASP A 79 2.17 -3.22 7.67
CA ASP A 79 2.39 -4.54 7.07
C ASP A 79 1.11 -5.38 7.04
N CYS A 80 0.36 -5.41 8.15
CA CYS A 80 -0.93 -6.09 8.19
C CYS A 80 -1.94 -5.49 7.20
N ILE A 81 -1.92 -4.17 6.99
CA ILE A 81 -2.79 -3.52 6.01
C ILE A 81 -2.44 -3.97 4.59
N HIS A 82 -1.15 -4.03 4.21
CA HIS A 82 -0.74 -4.61 2.92
C HIS A 82 -1.32 -6.00 2.72
N ILE A 83 -1.23 -6.85 3.74
CA ILE A 83 -1.68 -8.24 3.70
C ILE A 83 -3.20 -8.33 3.52
N VAL A 84 -3.99 -7.59 4.30
CA VAL A 84 -5.45 -7.68 4.21
C VAL A 84 -5.99 -7.05 2.92
N LEU A 85 -5.30 -6.05 2.37
CA LEU A 85 -5.62 -5.47 1.07
C LEU A 85 -5.15 -6.35 -0.10
N GLY A 86 -4.28 -7.35 0.12
CA GLY A 86 -3.73 -8.18 -0.94
C GLY A 86 -2.72 -7.44 -1.82
N ARG A 87 -1.98 -6.52 -1.23
CA ARG A 87 -0.94 -5.73 -1.90
C ARG A 87 0.45 -6.26 -1.58
N GLY A 88 1.38 -6.07 -2.50
CA GLY A 88 2.81 -6.31 -2.29
C GLY A 88 3.52 -5.07 -1.73
N LEU A 89 4.82 -4.93 -2.06
CA LEU A 89 5.72 -3.92 -1.51
C LEU A 89 6.37 -3.04 -2.60
N LEU A 90 5.74 -2.92 -3.77
CA LEU A 90 6.17 -2.01 -4.81
C LEU A 90 5.54 -0.62 -4.60
N GLU A 91 6.10 0.40 -5.24
CA GLU A 91 5.71 1.80 -5.06
C GLU A 91 4.19 2.03 -5.29
N MET A 92 3.60 1.31 -6.25
CA MET A 92 2.17 1.40 -6.53
C MET A 92 1.33 0.66 -5.48
N ASP A 93 1.87 -0.43 -4.89
CA ASP A 93 1.23 -1.11 -3.75
C ASP A 93 1.21 -0.19 -2.52
N GLU A 94 2.33 0.51 -2.25
CA GLU A 94 2.44 1.51 -1.18
C GLU A 94 1.42 2.63 -1.38
N ALA A 95 1.36 3.20 -2.59
CA ALA A 95 0.43 4.28 -2.91
C ALA A 95 -1.03 3.89 -2.65
N PHE A 96 -1.41 2.66 -3.04
CA PHE A 96 -2.75 2.13 -2.77
C PHE A 96 -3.00 1.93 -1.27
N THR A 97 -2.07 1.28 -0.57
CA THR A 97 -2.20 0.96 0.85
C THR A 97 -2.38 2.21 1.70
N ILE A 98 -1.56 3.22 1.45
CA ILE A 98 -1.65 4.51 2.14
C ILE A 98 -2.98 5.20 1.82
N GLY A 99 -3.33 5.30 0.53
CA GLY A 99 -4.54 5.97 0.10
C GLY A 99 -5.80 5.31 0.68
N PHE A 100 -5.88 3.97 0.63
CA PHE A 100 -7.02 3.24 1.18
C PHE A 100 -7.14 3.40 2.70
N THR A 101 -6.00 3.33 3.41
CA THR A 101 -5.96 3.55 4.86
C THR A 101 -6.47 4.94 5.22
N MET A 102 -5.96 5.99 4.58
CA MET A 102 -6.43 7.36 4.77
C MET A 102 -7.94 7.47 4.49
N GLY A 103 -8.40 6.93 3.36
CA GLY A 103 -9.80 6.94 2.98
C GLY A 103 -10.71 6.23 3.97
N SER A 104 -10.27 5.08 4.51
CA SER A 104 -11.05 4.28 5.47
C SER A 104 -11.37 5.02 6.77
N THR A 105 -10.56 6.01 7.15
CA THR A 105 -10.83 6.86 8.33
C THR A 105 -12.11 7.70 8.19
N LYS A 106 -12.60 7.94 6.98
CA LYS A 106 -13.70 8.86 6.64
C LYS A 106 -13.45 10.32 7.07
N LYS A 107 -12.24 10.64 7.50
CA LYS A 107 -11.84 11.96 8.02
C LYS A 107 -10.95 12.73 7.04
N VAL A 108 -10.41 12.04 6.01
CA VAL A 108 -9.52 12.65 5.03
C VAL A 108 -10.20 13.78 4.28
N THR A 109 -9.51 14.90 4.17
CA THR A 109 -9.97 16.08 3.42
C THR A 109 -9.28 16.16 2.06
N THR A 110 -9.91 16.86 1.10
CA THR A 110 -9.29 17.13 -0.20
C THR A 110 -7.94 17.83 -0.07
N THR A 111 -7.79 18.68 0.94
CA THR A 111 -6.52 19.38 1.22
C THR A 111 -5.43 18.42 1.66
N GLU A 112 -5.75 17.44 2.50
CA GLU A 112 -4.79 16.40 2.91
C GLU A 112 -4.40 15.49 1.74
N GLU A 113 -5.36 15.10 0.91
CA GLU A 113 -5.09 14.32 -0.31
C GLU A 113 -4.13 15.08 -1.25
N GLN A 114 -4.38 16.37 -1.48
CA GLN A 114 -3.53 17.20 -2.32
C GLN A 114 -2.15 17.41 -1.71
N LEU A 115 -2.08 17.69 -0.41
CA LEU A 115 -0.82 17.90 0.29
C LEU A 115 0.02 16.63 0.29
N PHE A 116 -0.59 15.47 0.59
CA PHE A 116 0.11 14.19 0.53
C PHE A 116 0.65 13.91 -0.87
N SER A 117 -0.16 14.14 -1.90
CA SER A 117 0.27 13.98 -3.31
C SER A 117 1.47 14.88 -3.63
N LEU A 118 1.47 16.13 -3.16
CA LEU A 118 2.58 17.07 -3.37
C LEU A 118 3.84 16.61 -2.62
N VAL A 119 3.71 16.22 -1.36
CA VAL A 119 4.83 15.78 -0.51
C VAL A 119 5.47 14.51 -1.09
N SER A 120 4.67 13.52 -1.46
CA SER A 120 5.16 12.26 -2.01
C SER A 120 5.81 12.42 -3.39
N GLN A 121 5.35 13.39 -4.19
CA GLN A 121 5.88 13.63 -5.52
C GLN A 121 7.15 14.48 -5.52
N TYR A 122 7.29 15.45 -4.63
CA TYR A 122 8.35 16.46 -4.71
C TYR A 122 9.30 16.52 -3.53
N LEU A 123 8.87 16.12 -2.33
CA LEU A 123 9.64 16.27 -1.11
C LEU A 123 10.29 14.96 -0.64
N TYR A 124 9.83 13.82 -1.14
CA TYR A 124 10.45 12.54 -0.83
C TYR A 124 11.83 12.41 -1.51
N PRO A 125 12.77 11.65 -0.92
CA PRO A 125 13.99 11.27 -1.62
C PRO A 125 13.66 10.62 -2.96
N LYS A 126 14.43 10.89 -4.01
CA LYS A 126 14.13 10.49 -5.40
C LYS A 126 13.78 9.01 -5.58
N VAL A 127 14.34 8.13 -4.76
CA VAL A 127 14.12 6.67 -4.79
C VAL A 127 12.69 6.29 -4.33
N TYR A 128 12.00 7.20 -3.62
CA TYR A 128 10.68 6.97 -3.02
C TYR A 128 9.62 7.95 -3.53
N GLN A 129 9.95 8.74 -4.55
CA GLN A 129 8.98 9.68 -5.13
C GLN A 129 7.93 8.92 -5.91
N PHE A 130 6.67 9.24 -5.64
CA PHE A 130 5.57 8.73 -6.44
C PHE A 130 5.53 9.43 -7.79
N GLY A 131 5.45 8.66 -8.86
CA GLY A 131 5.16 9.13 -10.19
C GLY A 131 3.67 9.44 -10.39
N GLU A 132 3.30 9.82 -11.60
CA GLU A 132 1.91 10.15 -11.94
C GLU A 132 0.95 8.95 -11.76
N GLN A 133 1.41 7.73 -12.03
CA GLN A 133 0.62 6.51 -11.91
C GLN A 133 0.33 6.19 -10.43
N GLU A 134 1.36 6.25 -9.58
CA GLU A 134 1.23 6.03 -8.13
C GLU A 134 0.30 7.08 -7.50
N ILE A 135 0.41 8.34 -7.90
CA ILE A 135 -0.50 9.40 -7.43
C ILE A 135 -1.94 9.16 -7.88
N ALA A 136 -2.15 8.67 -9.10
CA ALA A 136 -3.49 8.33 -9.56
C ALA A 136 -4.08 7.16 -8.77
N VAL A 137 -3.29 6.10 -8.53
CA VAL A 137 -3.68 4.95 -7.71
C VAL A 137 -3.95 5.37 -6.26
N PHE A 138 -3.11 6.21 -5.67
CA PHE A 138 -3.33 6.78 -4.34
C PHE A 138 -4.69 7.48 -4.23
N LYS A 139 -5.01 8.38 -5.16
CA LYS A 139 -6.28 9.12 -5.16
C LYS A 139 -7.50 8.19 -5.33
N ASP A 140 -7.40 7.20 -6.21
CA ASP A 140 -8.44 6.21 -6.39
C ASP A 140 -8.62 5.38 -5.10
N ALA A 141 -7.52 5.00 -4.45
CA ALA A 141 -7.53 4.26 -3.20
C ALA A 141 -8.14 5.07 -2.04
N VAL A 142 -7.87 6.39 -1.94
CA VAL A 142 -8.53 7.28 -0.97
C VAL A 142 -10.05 7.23 -1.16
N ARG A 143 -10.53 7.35 -2.40
CA ARG A 143 -11.96 7.30 -2.70
C ARG A 143 -12.56 5.94 -2.39
N LEU A 144 -11.85 4.87 -2.75
CA LEU A 144 -12.28 3.49 -2.50
C LEU A 144 -12.39 3.21 -0.99
N GLY A 145 -11.38 3.57 -0.21
CA GLY A 145 -11.39 3.48 1.25
C GLY A 145 -12.52 4.32 1.87
N TYR A 146 -12.77 5.51 1.33
CA TYR A 146 -13.84 6.38 1.81
C TYR A 146 -15.24 5.79 1.61
N VAL A 147 -15.51 5.13 0.48
CA VAL A 147 -16.81 4.52 0.19
C VAL A 147 -16.95 3.11 0.75
N SER A 148 -15.85 2.42 1.04
CA SER A 148 -15.85 1.09 1.65
C SER A 148 -16.59 1.08 2.99
N GLY A 149 -17.27 -0.01 3.32
CA GLY A 149 -17.93 -0.23 4.60
C GLY A 149 -17.00 -0.69 5.73
N CYS A 150 -15.70 -0.88 5.46
CA CYS A 150 -14.76 -1.42 6.44
C CYS A 150 -14.51 -0.47 7.63
N ALA A 151 -14.00 -1.04 8.73
CA ALA A 151 -13.46 -0.28 9.85
C ALA A 151 -12.31 0.64 9.38
N ALA A 152 -12.08 1.73 10.11
CA ALA A 152 -10.92 2.59 9.90
C ALA A 152 -9.65 1.77 10.16
N LEU A 153 -8.84 1.52 9.11
CA LEU A 153 -7.73 0.56 9.18
C LEU A 153 -6.61 1.02 10.13
N ASP A 154 -6.48 2.31 10.36
CA ASP A 154 -5.56 2.90 11.34
C ASP A 154 -5.99 2.66 12.80
N GLU A 155 -7.25 2.29 13.04
CA GLU A 155 -7.78 1.98 14.37
C GLU A 155 -7.92 0.46 14.62
N VAL A 156 -7.61 -0.39 13.62
CA VAL A 156 -7.73 -1.86 13.74
C VAL A 156 -6.57 -2.45 14.56
N ASP A 157 -6.90 -3.17 15.62
CA ASP A 157 -5.93 -3.99 16.37
C ASP A 157 -5.77 -5.37 15.67
N PHE A 158 -4.85 -5.42 14.70
CA PHE A 158 -4.61 -6.63 13.91
C PHE A 158 -4.15 -7.84 14.72
N LYS A 159 -3.58 -7.64 15.92
CA LYS A 159 -3.15 -8.75 16.79
C LYS A 159 -4.29 -9.70 17.14
N LYS A 160 -5.51 -9.18 17.21
CA LYS A 160 -6.72 -9.97 17.48
C LYS A 160 -7.05 -10.95 16.35
N TYR A 161 -6.56 -10.68 15.14
CA TYR A 161 -6.88 -11.43 13.93
C TYR A 161 -5.74 -12.33 13.45
N PHE A 162 -4.58 -12.34 14.13
CA PHE A 162 -3.40 -13.07 13.71
C PHE A 162 -3.64 -14.57 13.49
N ASP A 163 -4.48 -15.18 14.30
CA ASP A 163 -4.77 -16.61 14.22
C ASP A 163 -6.01 -16.93 13.34
N LEU A 164 -6.62 -15.92 12.75
CA LEU A 164 -7.70 -16.08 11.77
C LEU A 164 -7.16 -16.23 10.36
N SER A 165 -7.89 -16.97 9.51
CA SER A 165 -7.63 -16.95 8.08
C SER A 165 -7.82 -15.52 7.54
N LEU A 166 -7.12 -15.16 6.45
CA LEU A 166 -7.29 -13.84 5.83
C LEU A 166 -8.74 -13.57 5.41
N ARG A 167 -9.48 -14.62 5.01
CA ARG A 167 -10.91 -14.51 4.75
C ARG A 167 -11.65 -14.04 5.99
N ALA A 168 -11.49 -14.73 7.10
CA ALA A 168 -12.17 -14.39 8.35
C ALA A 168 -11.73 -13.01 8.89
N ALA A 169 -10.44 -12.70 8.83
CA ALA A 169 -9.93 -11.40 9.24
C ALA A 169 -10.54 -10.26 8.42
N ARG A 170 -10.63 -10.41 7.09
CA ARG A 170 -11.28 -9.44 6.20
C ARG A 170 -12.76 -9.27 6.49
N GLU A 171 -13.48 -10.37 6.77
CA GLU A 171 -14.89 -10.35 7.14
C GLU A 171 -15.11 -9.60 8.46
N GLU A 172 -14.30 -9.87 9.49
CA GLU A 172 -14.38 -9.20 10.80
C GLU A 172 -14.08 -7.69 10.71
N ILE A 173 -13.15 -7.29 9.86
CA ILE A 173 -12.82 -5.89 9.58
C ILE A 173 -13.91 -5.21 8.73
N GLY A 174 -14.77 -6.00 8.07
CA GLY A 174 -15.77 -5.52 7.14
C GLY A 174 -15.19 -5.13 5.77
N LEU A 175 -14.04 -5.71 5.38
CA LEU A 175 -13.36 -5.38 4.14
C LEU A 175 -14.07 -6.03 2.94
N GLU A 176 -14.53 -5.23 2.02
CA GLU A 176 -15.30 -5.66 0.84
C GLU A 176 -14.37 -6.18 -0.26
N VAL A 177 -13.99 -7.46 -0.19
CA VAL A 177 -13.07 -8.10 -1.15
C VAL A 177 -13.53 -7.95 -2.60
N ASN A 178 -14.84 -7.99 -2.86
CA ASN A 178 -15.37 -7.80 -4.22
C ASN A 178 -15.16 -6.37 -4.73
N LEU A 179 -15.23 -5.36 -3.86
CA LEU A 179 -14.92 -3.98 -4.20
C LEU A 179 -13.44 -3.82 -4.57
N LEU A 180 -12.54 -4.41 -3.78
CA LEU A 180 -11.11 -4.42 -4.08
C LEU A 180 -10.82 -5.13 -5.40
N ARG A 181 -11.40 -6.31 -5.63
CA ARG A 181 -11.22 -7.08 -6.87
C ARG A 181 -11.65 -6.29 -8.09
N ALA A 182 -12.82 -5.67 -8.03
CA ALA A 182 -13.32 -4.84 -9.14
C ALA A 182 -12.36 -3.68 -9.47
N TYR A 183 -11.82 -3.03 -8.46
CA TYR A 183 -10.82 -1.99 -8.67
C TYR A 183 -9.51 -2.56 -9.24
N TYR A 184 -9.04 -3.69 -8.74
CA TYR A 184 -7.81 -4.33 -9.23
C TYR A 184 -7.90 -4.76 -10.68
N GLU A 185 -9.09 -5.17 -11.15
CA GLU A 185 -9.33 -5.41 -12.57
C GLU A 185 -9.21 -4.12 -13.42
N ILE A 186 -9.67 -2.99 -12.88
CA ILE A 186 -9.51 -1.68 -13.54
C ILE A 186 -8.04 -1.27 -13.56
N GLU A 187 -7.34 -1.39 -12.45
CA GLU A 187 -5.93 -1.04 -12.31
C GLU A 187 -5.04 -1.88 -13.23
N ASN A 188 -5.28 -3.20 -13.26
CA ASN A 188 -4.58 -4.14 -14.13
C ASN A 188 -4.71 -3.74 -15.63
N LYS A 189 -5.92 -3.36 -16.06
CA LYS A 189 -6.16 -2.91 -17.44
C LYS A 189 -5.55 -1.54 -17.73
N ARG A 190 -5.52 -0.65 -16.73
CA ARG A 190 -5.00 0.73 -16.87
C ARG A 190 -3.48 0.75 -16.95
N TYR A 191 -2.81 -0.16 -16.24
CA TYR A 191 -1.35 -0.19 -16.11
C TYR A 191 -0.79 -1.57 -16.52
N PRO A 192 -0.84 -1.92 -17.83
CA PRO A 192 -0.43 -3.23 -18.32
C PRO A 192 1.07 -3.52 -18.13
N ASP A 193 1.88 -2.48 -18.02
CA ASP A 193 3.33 -2.60 -17.84
C ASP A 193 3.77 -2.55 -16.37
N SER A 194 2.83 -2.35 -15.42
CA SER A 194 3.12 -2.31 -14.00
C SER A 194 3.15 -3.71 -13.39
N THR A 195 4.32 -4.15 -12.93
CA THR A 195 4.45 -5.41 -12.19
C THR A 195 3.54 -5.47 -10.96
N ALA A 196 3.37 -4.37 -10.24
CA ALA A 196 2.49 -4.30 -9.09
C ALA A 196 1.04 -4.59 -9.49
N SER A 197 0.54 -3.90 -10.53
CA SER A 197 -0.84 -4.03 -10.98
C SER A 197 -1.13 -5.38 -11.61
N GLN A 198 -0.17 -5.97 -12.33
CA GLN A 198 -0.39 -7.23 -13.07
C GLN A 198 -0.54 -8.46 -12.16
N ARG A 199 0.06 -8.46 -10.97
CA ARG A 199 0.05 -9.60 -10.03
C ARG A 199 -1.14 -9.58 -9.04
N LEU A 200 -1.96 -8.52 -9.00
CA LEU A 200 -3.03 -8.37 -8.01
C LEU A 200 -4.14 -9.42 -8.12
N LEU A 201 -4.36 -9.95 -9.32
CA LEU A 201 -5.41 -10.91 -9.64
C LEU A 201 -4.89 -12.35 -9.75
N ASP A 202 -3.61 -12.58 -9.46
CA ASP A 202 -3.02 -13.92 -9.48
C ASP A 202 -3.73 -14.83 -8.47
N SER A 203 -4.00 -16.07 -8.89
CA SER A 203 -4.70 -17.10 -8.11
C SER A 203 -3.74 -18.07 -7.43
#